data_bca6bc0ab3ff8c30113e99630b911629
#
_entry.id   bca6bc0ab3ff8c30113e99630b911629
#
_cell.length_a   1.000
_cell.length_b   1.000
_cell.length_c   1.000
_cell.angle_alpha   90.00
_cell.angle_beta   90.00
_cell.angle_gamma   90.00
#
_symmetry.space_group_name_H-M   'P 1'
#
loop_
_entity.id
_entity.type
_entity.pdbx_description
1 polymer ?
#
loop_
_entity_poly.entity_id
_entity_poly.type
_entity_poly.pdbx_seq_one_letter_code
_entity_poly.pdbx_strand_id
1 'polypeptide(L)'
;MAVLDADVVVVGAGVSGLAAARALALDGQRVVVLEARDRIGGRTWTDTELGVPVDLGASWIHGIEGNPLWSLASSFGIETVEFTVGSFQFDGRPIAWHDPSGEPLSGAAAASFVADLHTVDAALEDAVGDAAPSSSYAELVASVVSALGWSGARADRVQEYAAHRSEDLCGAPVTDLDAHGLEGEHVAGDEVVFPGGYGQYAAALASGLDVRLSSVVRSVSSTDSGVTVGLADGSTVSAAHAIVTVPLGVLQAGDMAFDPPLSEPVAGARDRLGMGVYDKVFLRFPEPFWGGDWVVRQQGPAGVDWHSWYDMSRVTGEPVLAALVGGAGARRLETLSDEEIVAEALAALRHAFGPVIPDPEAVRITRWAADPFAKGSYSYLHVGASPDDHDLLGTPFGRVQLAGEATWGDDPATVHGALLSGLRAAGHLLGHEVSAESLAAPLHC
;
A
#
# COMPACT_ATOMS: atom_id res chain seq x y z
N MET A 1 -31.19 30.63 -2.79
CA MET A 1 -30.02 29.73 -2.73
C MET A 1 -30.58 28.33 -3.01
N ALA A 2 -29.96 27.59 -3.90
CA ALA A 2 -30.32 26.17 -4.09
C ALA A 2 -30.04 25.39 -2.79
N VAL A 3 -30.91 24.44 -2.48
CA VAL A 3 -30.70 23.56 -1.32
C VAL A 3 -29.62 22.56 -1.75
N LEU A 4 -28.48 22.54 -1.03
CA LEU A 4 -27.41 21.57 -1.24
C LEU A 4 -27.78 20.20 -0.67
N ASP A 5 -27.35 19.11 -1.35
CA ASP A 5 -27.60 17.75 -0.92
C ASP A 5 -26.84 17.43 0.37
N ALA A 6 -25.60 17.98 0.52
CA ALA A 6 -24.74 17.81 1.67
C ALA A 6 -23.95 19.09 1.97
N ASP A 7 -23.29 19.16 3.12
CA ASP A 7 -22.31 20.19 3.43
C ASP A 7 -20.95 19.80 2.80
N VAL A 8 -20.60 18.51 2.86
CA VAL A 8 -19.39 17.95 2.23
C VAL A 8 -19.74 16.67 1.47
N VAL A 9 -19.26 16.54 0.24
CA VAL A 9 -19.24 15.29 -0.50
C VAL A 9 -17.82 14.71 -0.46
N VAL A 10 -17.72 13.43 -0.10
CA VAL A 10 -16.46 12.68 -0.09
C VAL A 10 -16.48 11.67 -1.22
N VAL A 11 -15.49 11.70 -2.10
CA VAL A 11 -15.36 10.78 -3.23
C VAL A 11 -14.33 9.70 -2.88
N GLY A 12 -14.82 8.48 -2.71
CA GLY A 12 -14.06 7.30 -2.29
C GLY A 12 -14.33 6.90 -0.82
N ALA A 13 -14.69 5.64 -0.61
CA ALA A 13 -14.88 5.03 0.70
C ALA A 13 -13.67 4.16 1.11
N GLY A 14 -12.45 4.57 0.77
CA GLY A 14 -11.21 4.08 1.37
C GLY A 14 -11.01 4.66 2.78
N VAL A 15 -9.95 4.22 3.48
CA VAL A 15 -9.67 4.67 4.86
C VAL A 15 -9.58 6.20 4.95
N SER A 16 -8.93 6.87 3.99
CA SER A 16 -8.82 8.33 3.95
C SER A 16 -10.20 9.01 3.88
N GLY A 17 -11.04 8.60 2.92
CA GLY A 17 -12.38 9.19 2.75
C GLY A 17 -13.30 8.91 3.92
N LEU A 18 -13.26 7.69 4.46
CA LEU A 18 -14.07 7.31 5.62
C LEU A 18 -13.60 8.05 6.89
N ALA A 19 -12.30 8.25 7.10
CA ALA A 19 -11.78 9.03 8.20
C ALA A 19 -12.23 10.50 8.11
N ALA A 20 -12.09 11.11 6.92
CA ALA A 20 -12.56 12.48 6.69
C ALA A 20 -14.08 12.60 6.91
N ALA A 21 -14.86 11.70 6.33
CA ALA A 21 -16.33 11.72 6.45
C ALA A 21 -16.78 11.56 7.91
N ARG A 22 -16.16 10.62 8.65
CA ARG A 22 -16.49 10.39 10.05
C ARG A 22 -16.13 11.58 10.92
N ALA A 23 -14.94 12.17 10.74
CA ALA A 23 -14.53 13.37 11.45
C ALA A 23 -15.52 14.53 11.25
N LEU A 24 -15.90 14.80 10.00
CA LEU A 24 -16.89 15.82 9.66
C LEU A 24 -18.28 15.53 10.24
N ALA A 25 -18.73 14.28 10.19
CA ALA A 25 -20.03 13.87 10.73
C ALA A 25 -20.06 13.99 12.26
N LEU A 26 -18.97 13.67 12.96
CA LEU A 26 -18.83 13.86 14.41
C LEU A 26 -18.94 15.34 14.82
N ASP A 27 -18.50 16.25 13.94
CA ASP A 27 -18.66 17.70 14.11
C ASP A 27 -20.02 18.25 13.63
N GLY A 28 -20.95 17.36 13.26
CA GLY A 28 -22.33 17.72 12.89
C GLY A 28 -22.53 18.13 11.44
N GLN A 29 -21.54 17.95 10.55
CA GLN A 29 -21.68 18.19 9.12
C GLN A 29 -22.52 17.12 8.45
N ARG A 30 -23.33 17.49 7.46
CA ARG A 30 -24.03 16.54 6.57
C ARG A 30 -23.07 16.06 5.51
N VAL A 31 -22.66 14.81 5.59
CA VAL A 31 -21.65 14.21 4.70
C VAL A 31 -22.28 13.09 3.87
N VAL A 32 -21.98 13.08 2.58
CA VAL A 32 -22.29 11.97 1.67
C VAL A 32 -20.98 11.42 1.14
N VAL A 33 -20.79 10.09 1.23
CA VAL A 33 -19.65 9.38 0.66
C VAL A 33 -20.08 8.66 -0.60
N LEU A 34 -19.38 8.90 -1.73
CA LEU A 34 -19.62 8.26 -3.01
C LEU A 34 -18.50 7.26 -3.31
N GLU A 35 -18.83 5.98 -3.38
CA GLU A 35 -17.88 4.90 -3.64
C GLU A 35 -18.17 4.25 -4.99
N ALA A 36 -17.13 4.11 -5.82
CA ALA A 36 -17.28 3.55 -7.15
C ALA A 36 -17.58 2.05 -7.16
N ARG A 37 -17.06 1.30 -6.16
CA ARG A 37 -17.26 -0.15 -6.03
C ARG A 37 -18.57 -0.46 -5.32
N ASP A 38 -18.92 -1.74 -5.31
CA ASP A 38 -19.96 -2.35 -4.51
C ASP A 38 -19.54 -2.66 -3.05
N ARG A 39 -18.32 -2.26 -2.67
CA ARG A 39 -17.72 -2.43 -1.34
C ARG A 39 -16.96 -1.18 -0.89
N ILE A 40 -16.82 -1.03 0.42
CA ILE A 40 -15.95 -0.04 1.06
C ILE A 40 -14.50 -0.55 1.18
N GLY A 41 -13.61 0.26 1.74
CA GLY A 41 -12.23 -0.06 2.12
C GLY A 41 -11.19 0.28 1.05
N GLY A 42 -11.61 0.38 -0.22
CA GLY A 42 -10.67 0.66 -1.30
C GLY A 42 -9.54 -0.37 -1.38
N ARG A 43 -8.31 0.04 -1.09
CA ARG A 43 -7.10 -0.81 -1.05
C ARG A 43 -6.85 -1.55 0.28
N THR A 44 -7.71 -1.38 1.29
CA THR A 44 -7.82 -2.26 2.47
C THR A 44 -8.95 -3.26 2.23
N TRP A 45 -8.68 -4.31 1.47
CA TRP A 45 -9.68 -5.28 1.02
C TRP A 45 -9.40 -6.66 1.62
N THR A 46 -10.25 -7.08 2.54
CA THR A 46 -10.25 -8.44 3.07
C THR A 46 -11.23 -9.31 2.28
N ASP A 47 -10.79 -10.48 1.87
CA ASP A 47 -11.56 -11.48 1.12
C ASP A 47 -11.65 -12.79 1.91
N THR A 48 -12.70 -13.56 1.70
CA THR A 48 -12.95 -14.83 2.41
C THR A 48 -13.16 -16.02 1.47
N GLU A 49 -12.96 -15.86 0.18
CA GLU A 49 -13.19 -16.94 -0.80
C GLU A 49 -12.21 -18.11 -0.66
N LEU A 50 -11.08 -17.92 0.01
CA LEU A 50 -10.19 -19.02 0.42
C LEU A 50 -10.75 -19.88 1.56
N GLY A 51 -11.90 -19.54 2.11
CA GLY A 51 -12.47 -20.15 3.32
C GLY A 51 -11.97 -19.56 4.63
N VAL A 52 -11.01 -18.64 4.57
CA VAL A 52 -10.45 -17.86 5.67
C VAL A 52 -10.26 -16.42 5.24
N PRO A 53 -10.25 -15.43 6.15
CA PRO A 53 -9.94 -14.06 5.82
C PRO A 53 -8.49 -13.91 5.33
N VAL A 54 -8.30 -13.25 4.19
CA VAL A 54 -7.00 -12.83 3.67
C VAL A 54 -7.09 -11.41 3.13
N ASP A 55 -6.06 -10.62 3.36
CA ASP A 55 -6.01 -9.25 2.89
C ASP A 55 -5.41 -9.16 1.49
N LEU A 56 -6.25 -8.94 0.51
CA LEU A 56 -5.86 -8.76 -0.89
C LEU A 56 -5.15 -7.40 -1.14
N GLY A 57 -5.38 -6.42 -0.26
CA GLY A 57 -4.69 -5.12 -0.23
C GLY A 57 -3.66 -5.04 0.89
N ALA A 58 -3.65 -3.92 1.61
CA ALA A 58 -2.82 -3.74 2.81
C ALA A 58 -3.10 -4.83 3.85
N SER A 59 -2.05 -5.33 4.50
CA SER A 59 -2.13 -6.44 5.46
C SER A 59 -1.45 -6.15 6.79
N TRP A 60 -0.46 -5.25 6.81
CA TRP A 60 0.35 -4.96 8.00
C TRP A 60 0.12 -3.54 8.52
N ILE A 61 0.23 -3.37 9.83
CA ILE A 61 0.75 -2.15 10.41
C ILE A 61 2.26 -2.36 10.58
N HIS A 62 3.06 -1.62 9.82
CA HIS A 62 4.51 -1.60 9.95
C HIS A 62 4.87 -0.62 11.07
N GLY A 63 5.33 -1.16 12.23
CA GLY A 63 5.59 -0.38 13.44
C GLY A 63 4.34 0.07 14.18
N ILE A 64 4.16 -0.45 15.40
CA ILE A 64 3.01 -0.13 16.25
C ILE A 64 3.25 1.13 17.12
N GLU A 65 4.51 1.51 17.34
CA GLU A 65 4.84 2.66 18.19
C GLU A 65 4.50 3.97 17.50
N GLY A 66 3.62 4.75 18.11
CA GLY A 66 3.17 6.03 17.56
C GLY A 66 2.16 5.90 16.39
N ASN A 67 1.84 4.70 15.94
CA ASN A 67 0.95 4.50 14.82
C ASN A 67 -0.52 4.69 15.21
N PRO A 68 -1.27 5.61 14.58
CA PRO A 68 -2.66 5.91 14.97
C PRO A 68 -3.61 4.73 14.74
N LEU A 69 -3.33 3.86 13.76
CA LEU A 69 -4.16 2.66 13.53
C LEU A 69 -4.02 1.66 14.66
N TRP A 70 -2.85 1.55 15.30
CA TRP A 70 -2.66 0.71 16.48
C TRP A 70 -3.56 1.14 17.64
N SER A 71 -3.62 2.45 17.91
CA SER A 71 -4.52 3.00 18.93
C SER A 71 -5.99 2.73 18.59
N LEU A 72 -6.37 2.87 17.31
CA LEU A 72 -7.72 2.60 16.83
C LEU A 72 -8.07 1.10 16.86
N ALA A 73 -7.12 0.18 16.66
CA ALA A 73 -7.38 -1.26 16.75
C ALA A 73 -8.02 -1.62 18.08
N SER A 74 -7.40 -1.16 19.18
CA SER A 74 -7.94 -1.37 20.53
C SER A 74 -9.33 -0.76 20.71
N SER A 75 -9.55 0.46 20.21
CA SER A 75 -10.81 1.18 20.35
C SER A 75 -11.96 0.53 19.55
N PHE A 76 -11.64 -0.08 18.41
CA PHE A 76 -12.60 -0.78 17.56
C PHE A 76 -12.74 -2.27 17.90
N GLY A 77 -11.94 -2.79 18.84
CA GLY A 77 -11.91 -4.21 19.19
C GLY A 77 -11.37 -5.12 18.09
N ILE A 78 -10.44 -4.61 17.28
CA ILE A 78 -9.81 -5.34 16.18
C ILE A 78 -8.66 -6.18 16.78
N GLU A 79 -8.73 -7.49 16.57
CA GLU A 79 -7.70 -8.43 16.98
C GLU A 79 -6.48 -8.33 16.06
N THR A 80 -5.28 -8.41 16.66
CA THR A 80 -4.01 -8.36 15.95
C THR A 80 -3.11 -9.52 16.35
N VAL A 81 -2.27 -9.96 15.44
CA VAL A 81 -1.20 -10.94 15.66
C VAL A 81 0.12 -10.30 15.26
N GLU A 82 1.12 -10.39 16.13
CA GLU A 82 2.46 -9.94 15.79
C GLU A 82 3.03 -10.78 14.64
N PHE A 83 3.53 -10.09 13.62
CA PHE A 83 4.15 -10.68 12.44
C PHE A 83 5.28 -9.75 11.97
N THR A 84 6.31 -9.65 12.81
CA THR A 84 7.46 -8.78 12.60
C THR A 84 8.42 -9.42 11.61
N VAL A 85 8.08 -9.35 10.33
CA VAL A 85 8.93 -9.78 9.22
C VAL A 85 8.69 -8.84 8.06
N GLY A 86 9.51 -7.87 7.92
CA GLY A 86 9.40 -6.95 6.79
C GLY A 86 10.71 -6.82 6.03
N SER A 87 10.66 -6.08 4.95
CA SER A 87 11.86 -5.73 4.19
C SER A 87 12.80 -4.81 4.98
N PHE A 88 12.31 -4.21 6.07
CA PHE A 88 13.11 -3.40 7.01
C PHE A 88 13.59 -4.21 8.23
N GLN A 89 12.82 -5.22 8.67
CA GLN A 89 13.11 -6.01 9.88
C GLN A 89 13.45 -7.46 9.49
N PHE A 90 14.46 -7.62 8.63
CA PHE A 90 14.89 -8.92 8.11
C PHE A 90 15.56 -9.83 9.14
N ASP A 91 15.75 -9.38 10.37
CA ASP A 91 16.24 -10.12 11.54
C ASP A 91 15.18 -10.31 12.65
N GLY A 92 13.93 -9.85 12.42
CA GLY A 92 12.84 -9.92 13.40
C GLY A 92 12.34 -11.35 13.66
N ARG A 93 11.83 -12.01 12.63
CA ARG A 93 11.34 -13.40 12.70
C ARG A 93 12.23 -14.35 11.90
N PRO A 94 12.11 -15.68 12.12
CA PRO A 94 12.83 -16.64 11.31
C PRO A 94 12.51 -16.50 9.82
N ILE A 95 13.52 -16.16 9.04
CA ILE A 95 13.49 -16.09 7.58
C ILE A 95 14.38 -17.21 7.05
N ALA A 96 13.81 -18.10 6.25
CA ALA A 96 14.58 -19.06 5.48
C ALA A 96 15.11 -18.36 4.22
N TRP A 97 16.41 -18.19 4.13
CA TRP A 97 17.08 -17.70 2.93
C TRP A 97 17.50 -18.86 2.06
N HIS A 98 17.04 -18.89 0.82
CA HIS A 98 17.41 -19.91 -0.16
C HIS A 98 18.37 -19.29 -1.19
N ASP A 99 19.40 -20.05 -1.55
CA ASP A 99 20.36 -19.67 -2.58
C ASP A 99 19.77 -19.84 -4.00
N PRO A 100 20.49 -19.43 -5.06
CA PRO A 100 20.01 -19.59 -6.43
C PRO A 100 19.72 -21.03 -6.88
N SER A 101 20.21 -22.04 -6.15
CA SER A 101 19.90 -23.46 -6.44
C SER A 101 18.63 -23.95 -5.75
N GLY A 102 18.02 -23.13 -4.87
CA GLY A 102 16.84 -23.47 -4.07
C GLY A 102 17.19 -24.11 -2.72
N GLU A 103 18.46 -24.27 -2.39
CA GLU A 103 18.87 -24.85 -1.12
C GLU A 103 18.87 -23.78 -0.01
N PRO A 104 18.39 -24.10 1.20
CA PRO A 104 18.40 -23.16 2.31
C PRO A 104 19.84 -22.85 2.72
N LEU A 105 20.13 -21.56 2.96
CA LEU A 105 21.41 -21.14 3.50
C LEU A 105 21.61 -21.71 4.90
N SER A 106 22.84 -22.14 5.20
CA SER A 106 23.18 -22.47 6.58
C SER A 106 23.03 -21.23 7.49
N GLY A 107 22.77 -21.43 8.79
CA GLY A 107 22.63 -20.32 9.74
C GLY A 107 23.82 -19.34 9.71
N ALA A 108 25.06 -19.82 9.50
CA ALA A 108 26.24 -18.97 9.37
C ALA A 108 26.24 -18.16 8.05
N ALA A 109 25.80 -18.75 6.94
CA ALA A 109 25.72 -18.06 5.67
C ALA A 109 24.61 -17.01 5.66
N ALA A 110 23.43 -17.33 6.23
CA ALA A 110 22.33 -16.40 6.43
C ALA A 110 22.74 -15.22 7.32
N ALA A 111 23.36 -15.48 8.47
CA ALA A 111 23.86 -14.43 9.35
C ALA A 111 24.91 -13.52 8.68
N SER A 112 25.80 -14.11 7.86
CA SER A 112 26.77 -13.32 7.07
C SER A 112 26.06 -12.43 6.04
N PHE A 113 25.00 -12.92 5.40
CA PHE A 113 24.23 -12.13 4.43
C PHE A 113 23.47 -10.99 5.12
N VAL A 114 22.81 -11.26 6.23
CA VAL A 114 22.14 -10.25 7.05
C VAL A 114 23.13 -9.16 7.52
N ALA A 115 24.34 -9.54 7.93
CA ALA A 115 25.39 -8.56 8.28
C ALA A 115 25.84 -7.70 7.06
N ASP A 116 25.85 -8.28 5.86
CA ASP A 116 26.09 -7.53 4.63
C ASP A 116 24.98 -6.50 4.37
N LEU A 117 23.72 -6.88 4.58
CA LEU A 117 22.56 -5.98 4.42
C LEU A 117 22.63 -4.80 5.41
N HIS A 118 22.89 -5.05 6.70
CA HIS A 118 23.09 -3.97 7.68
C HIS A 118 24.23 -3.03 7.30
N THR A 119 25.32 -3.58 6.75
CA THR A 119 26.47 -2.75 6.32
C THR A 119 26.09 -1.84 5.16
N VAL A 120 25.31 -2.35 4.21
CA VAL A 120 24.85 -1.56 3.05
C VAL A 120 23.81 -0.54 3.48
N ASP A 121 22.86 -0.91 4.36
CA ASP A 121 21.85 0.02 4.84
C ASP A 121 22.47 1.22 5.54
N ALA A 122 23.41 1.00 6.47
CA ALA A 122 24.14 2.10 7.11
C ALA A 122 24.89 2.98 6.11
N ALA A 123 25.51 2.37 5.08
CA ALA A 123 26.21 3.13 4.06
C ALA A 123 25.26 3.87 3.09
N LEU A 124 24.04 3.38 2.87
CA LEU A 124 23.00 4.07 2.09
C LEU A 124 22.48 5.29 2.85
N GLU A 125 22.22 5.17 4.16
CA GLU A 125 21.83 6.30 5.02
C GLU A 125 22.88 7.43 4.97
N ASP A 126 24.17 7.09 5.01
CA ASP A 126 25.26 8.07 4.92
C ASP A 126 25.36 8.71 3.53
N ALA A 127 25.03 7.98 2.46
CA ALA A 127 25.26 8.40 1.08
C ALA A 127 24.05 9.10 0.43
N VAL A 128 22.84 8.88 0.91
CA VAL A 128 21.61 9.36 0.26
C VAL A 128 21.57 10.87 0.12
N GLY A 129 22.01 11.62 1.16
CA GLY A 129 22.03 13.07 1.14
C GLY A 129 22.96 13.70 0.08
N ASP A 130 23.95 12.93 -0.42
CA ASP A 130 24.87 13.34 -1.48
C ASP A 130 24.46 12.81 -2.87
N ALA A 131 23.33 12.09 -2.96
CA ALA A 131 22.82 11.56 -4.22
C ALA A 131 22.53 12.69 -5.21
N ALA A 132 22.94 12.50 -6.47
CA ALA A 132 22.70 13.51 -7.50
C ALA A 132 21.17 13.61 -7.77
N PRO A 133 20.65 14.83 -8.07
CA PRO A 133 19.26 14.97 -8.46
C PRO A 133 18.87 14.03 -9.60
N SER A 134 17.73 13.39 -9.48
CA SER A 134 17.23 12.39 -10.44
C SER A 134 18.08 11.12 -10.55
N SER A 135 18.88 10.80 -9.55
CA SER A 135 19.48 9.47 -9.42
C SER A 135 18.43 8.45 -8.98
N SER A 136 18.56 7.23 -9.51
CA SER A 136 17.76 6.11 -9.05
C SER A 136 18.34 5.46 -7.80
N TYR A 137 17.49 4.76 -7.05
CA TYR A 137 17.94 3.93 -5.93
C TYR A 137 18.93 2.84 -6.39
N ALA A 138 18.75 2.31 -7.62
CA ALA A 138 19.73 1.38 -8.21
C ALA A 138 21.13 1.99 -8.33
N GLU A 139 21.25 3.23 -8.79
CA GLU A 139 22.52 3.94 -8.92
C GLU A 139 23.15 4.23 -7.55
N LEU A 140 22.35 4.61 -6.56
CA LEU A 140 22.80 4.81 -5.19
C LEU A 140 23.36 3.50 -4.60
N VAL A 141 22.61 2.40 -4.69
CA VAL A 141 23.06 1.07 -4.21
C VAL A 141 24.34 0.63 -4.91
N ALA A 142 24.44 0.76 -6.23
CA ALA A 142 25.63 0.41 -6.99
C ALA A 142 26.86 1.24 -6.58
N SER A 143 26.67 2.53 -6.33
CA SER A 143 27.71 3.44 -5.83
C SER A 143 28.23 3.01 -4.46
N VAL A 144 27.32 2.72 -3.52
CA VAL A 144 27.64 2.26 -2.15
C VAL A 144 28.36 0.92 -2.18
N VAL A 145 27.86 -0.06 -2.93
CA VAL A 145 28.50 -1.39 -3.06
C VAL A 145 29.92 -1.26 -3.64
N SER A 146 30.11 -0.37 -4.62
CA SER A 146 31.42 -0.06 -5.19
C SER A 146 32.36 0.60 -4.16
N ALA A 147 31.86 1.57 -3.39
CA ALA A 147 32.63 2.25 -2.35
C ALA A 147 33.10 1.29 -1.23
N LEU A 148 32.26 0.29 -0.91
CA LEU A 148 32.61 -0.79 0.03
C LEU A 148 33.68 -1.77 -0.54
N GLY A 149 34.03 -1.64 -1.82
CA GLY A 149 34.98 -2.52 -2.50
C GLY A 149 34.41 -3.92 -2.76
N TRP A 150 33.09 -4.10 -2.76
CA TRP A 150 32.44 -5.40 -2.98
C TRP A 150 32.30 -5.69 -4.49
N SER A 151 32.40 -6.95 -4.86
CA SER A 151 32.25 -7.41 -6.24
C SER A 151 31.83 -8.88 -6.30
N GLY A 152 31.43 -9.35 -7.49
CA GLY A 152 30.97 -10.72 -7.74
C GLY A 152 29.78 -11.10 -6.89
N ALA A 153 29.65 -12.36 -6.52
CA ALA A 153 28.47 -12.92 -5.86
C ALA A 153 28.01 -12.16 -4.60
N ARG A 154 28.94 -11.50 -3.87
CA ARG A 154 28.57 -10.68 -2.70
C ARG A 154 27.86 -9.40 -3.12
N ALA A 155 28.37 -8.72 -4.14
CA ALA A 155 27.75 -7.52 -4.68
C ALA A 155 26.42 -7.85 -5.35
N ASP A 156 26.40 -8.91 -6.16
CA ASP A 156 25.21 -9.31 -6.93
C ASP A 156 24.02 -9.61 -6.02
N ARG A 157 24.22 -10.39 -4.95
CA ARG A 157 23.11 -10.74 -4.02
C ARG A 157 22.57 -9.57 -3.22
N VAL A 158 23.42 -8.57 -2.91
CA VAL A 158 22.98 -7.36 -2.21
C VAL A 158 22.20 -6.44 -3.14
N GLN A 159 22.66 -6.29 -4.39
CA GLN A 159 21.92 -5.51 -5.40
C GLN A 159 20.59 -6.18 -5.75
N GLU A 160 20.55 -7.51 -5.85
CA GLU A 160 19.31 -8.27 -6.02
C GLU A 160 18.33 -8.02 -4.85
N TYR A 161 18.84 -8.09 -3.61
CA TYR A 161 18.00 -7.78 -2.43
C TYR A 161 17.48 -6.35 -2.45
N ALA A 162 18.31 -5.37 -2.84
CA ALA A 162 17.86 -3.98 -2.97
C ALA A 162 16.78 -3.81 -4.05
N ALA A 163 16.85 -4.57 -5.15
CA ALA A 163 15.81 -4.59 -6.16
C ALA A 163 14.49 -5.15 -5.59
N HIS A 164 14.55 -6.32 -4.91
CA HIS A 164 13.39 -6.91 -4.25
C HIS A 164 12.80 -5.97 -3.17
N ARG A 165 13.66 -5.26 -2.43
CA ARG A 165 13.22 -4.28 -1.43
C ARG A 165 12.44 -3.12 -2.06
N SER A 166 12.92 -2.57 -3.18
CA SER A 166 12.19 -1.56 -3.94
C SER A 166 10.82 -2.06 -4.41
N GLU A 167 10.75 -3.30 -4.87
CA GLU A 167 9.49 -3.94 -5.27
C GLU A 167 8.56 -4.18 -4.08
N ASP A 168 9.08 -4.69 -2.96
CA ASP A 168 8.29 -4.96 -1.74
C ASP A 168 7.73 -3.68 -1.12
N LEU A 169 8.50 -2.61 -1.04
CA LEU A 169 8.13 -1.38 -0.33
C LEU A 169 7.41 -0.36 -1.22
N CYS A 170 7.81 -0.28 -2.49
CA CYS A 170 7.33 0.76 -3.41
C CYS A 170 6.48 0.20 -4.57
N GLY A 171 6.42 -1.12 -4.76
CA GLY A 171 5.78 -1.73 -5.93
C GLY A 171 6.44 -1.27 -7.24
N ALA A 172 7.69 -0.84 -7.19
CA ALA A 172 8.40 -0.20 -8.29
C ALA A 172 9.73 -0.89 -8.60
N PRO A 173 10.15 -0.92 -9.88
CA PRO A 173 11.50 -1.33 -10.22
C PRO A 173 12.53 -0.40 -9.53
N VAL A 174 13.62 -0.98 -9.06
CA VAL A 174 14.71 -0.24 -8.38
C VAL A 174 15.31 0.89 -9.23
N THR A 175 15.16 0.83 -10.55
CA THR A 175 15.60 1.86 -11.52
C THR A 175 14.66 3.04 -11.62
N ASP A 176 13.41 2.88 -11.22
CA ASP A 176 12.36 3.89 -11.31
C ASP A 176 12.15 4.62 -9.97
N LEU A 177 12.58 4.00 -8.88
CA LEU A 177 12.57 4.59 -7.55
C LEU A 177 13.69 5.63 -7.43
N ASP A 178 13.35 6.85 -6.98
CA ASP A 178 14.33 7.89 -6.70
C ASP A 178 15.30 7.46 -5.58
N ALA A 179 16.52 7.95 -5.60
CA ALA A 179 17.53 7.64 -4.58
C ALA A 179 17.05 7.93 -3.15
N HIS A 180 16.20 8.95 -2.98
CA HIS A 180 15.60 9.36 -1.70
C HIS A 180 14.30 8.61 -1.37
N GLY A 181 13.85 7.70 -2.25
CA GLY A 181 12.53 7.05 -2.13
C GLY A 181 12.36 6.13 -0.91
N LEU A 182 13.44 5.78 -0.22
CA LEU A 182 13.46 5.02 1.04
C LEU A 182 14.18 5.77 2.16
N GLU A 183 14.44 7.08 2.00
CA GLU A 183 15.07 7.91 3.02
C GLU A 183 14.12 8.10 4.22
N GLY A 184 14.64 7.88 5.42
CA GLY A 184 13.87 8.10 6.66
C GLY A 184 12.82 7.02 6.96
N GLU A 185 12.71 5.99 6.17
CA GLU A 185 11.80 4.87 6.42
C GLU A 185 12.24 4.06 7.64
N HIS A 186 11.56 4.26 8.75
CA HIS A 186 11.81 3.56 10.01
C HIS A 186 10.57 2.86 10.52
N VAL A 187 10.70 1.58 10.85
CA VAL A 187 9.65 0.80 11.51
C VAL A 187 9.91 0.81 13.02
N ALA A 188 9.04 1.48 13.77
CA ALA A 188 9.16 1.60 15.22
C ALA A 188 8.28 0.55 15.93
N GLY A 189 8.91 -0.35 16.68
CA GLY A 189 8.23 -1.44 17.36
C GLY A 189 7.87 -2.62 16.47
N ASP A 190 6.99 -3.49 16.96
CA ASP A 190 6.57 -4.69 16.25
C ASP A 190 5.69 -4.38 15.03
N GLU A 191 5.60 -5.32 14.11
CA GLU A 191 4.64 -5.31 13.01
C GLU A 191 3.49 -6.26 13.31
N VAL A 192 2.29 -5.90 12.90
CA VAL A 192 1.08 -6.71 13.18
C VAL A 192 0.21 -6.90 11.95
N VAL A 193 -0.48 -8.04 11.92
CA VAL A 193 -1.51 -8.41 10.94
C VAL A 193 -2.83 -8.72 11.63
N PHE A 194 -3.88 -8.94 10.87
CA PHE A 194 -5.26 -9.01 11.37
C PHE A 194 -5.91 -10.36 11.01
N PRO A 195 -6.17 -11.26 11.98
CA PRO A 195 -6.91 -12.50 11.73
C PRO A 195 -8.29 -12.30 11.10
N GLY A 196 -8.97 -11.21 11.47
CA GLY A 196 -10.25 -10.81 10.88
C GLY A 196 -10.13 -9.92 9.64
N GLY A 197 -8.92 -9.61 9.19
CA GLY A 197 -8.58 -8.77 8.06
C GLY A 197 -8.55 -7.26 8.36
N TYR A 198 -7.77 -6.54 7.57
CA TYR A 198 -7.58 -5.08 7.68
C TYR A 198 -8.84 -4.28 7.32
N GLY A 199 -9.73 -4.87 6.51
CA GLY A 199 -11.00 -4.25 6.13
C GLY A 199 -11.92 -3.89 7.31
N GLN A 200 -11.68 -4.46 8.51
CA GLN A 200 -12.41 -4.12 9.74
C GLN A 200 -12.33 -2.63 10.09
N TYR A 201 -11.20 -1.96 9.81
CA TYR A 201 -11.08 -0.50 10.00
C TYR A 201 -12.05 0.27 9.12
N ALA A 202 -12.16 -0.09 7.84
CA ALA A 202 -13.09 0.56 6.94
C ALA A 202 -14.54 0.37 7.40
N ALA A 203 -14.89 -0.84 7.88
CA ALA A 203 -16.21 -1.13 8.41
C ALA A 203 -16.52 -0.30 9.66
N ALA A 204 -15.58 -0.17 10.59
CA ALA A 204 -15.71 0.61 11.81
C ALA A 204 -15.87 2.11 11.50
N LEU A 205 -15.02 2.65 10.60
CA LEU A 205 -15.07 4.06 10.19
C LEU A 205 -16.36 4.39 9.44
N ALA A 206 -16.89 3.49 8.61
CA ALA A 206 -18.11 3.71 7.83
C ALA A 206 -19.39 3.64 8.67
N SER A 207 -19.32 3.11 9.88
CA SER A 207 -20.52 2.90 10.71
C SER A 207 -21.25 4.22 10.98
N GLY A 208 -22.53 4.29 10.55
CA GLY A 208 -23.41 5.46 10.72
C GLY A 208 -23.25 6.54 9.63
N LEU A 209 -22.39 6.36 8.62
CA LEU A 209 -22.25 7.30 7.49
C LEU A 209 -23.22 6.98 6.34
N ASP A 210 -23.62 8.02 5.58
CA ASP A 210 -24.31 7.86 4.27
C ASP A 210 -23.25 7.50 3.20
N VAL A 211 -23.02 6.20 3.01
CA VAL A 211 -22.11 5.68 1.99
C VAL A 211 -22.91 5.11 0.83
N ARG A 212 -22.76 5.69 -0.35
CA ARG A 212 -23.44 5.29 -1.58
C ARG A 212 -22.45 4.51 -2.45
N LEU A 213 -22.64 3.20 -2.46
CA LEU A 213 -21.86 2.26 -3.27
C LEU A 213 -22.27 2.34 -4.76
N SER A 214 -21.43 1.79 -5.64
CA SER A 214 -21.63 1.76 -7.10
C SER A 214 -21.89 3.15 -7.70
N SER A 215 -21.34 4.18 -7.08
CA SER A 215 -21.49 5.61 -7.41
C SER A 215 -20.21 6.14 -8.06
N VAL A 216 -20.00 5.79 -9.33
CA VAL A 216 -18.76 6.16 -10.06
C VAL A 216 -18.76 7.64 -10.39
N VAL A 217 -17.90 8.42 -9.77
CA VAL A 217 -17.70 9.85 -10.04
C VAL A 217 -16.86 10.04 -11.32
N ARG A 218 -17.33 10.95 -12.20
CA ARG A 218 -16.66 11.31 -13.46
C ARG A 218 -16.22 12.76 -13.53
N SER A 219 -16.83 13.64 -12.72
CA SER A 219 -16.45 15.06 -12.72
C SER A 219 -16.69 15.70 -11.36
N VAL A 220 -15.86 16.71 -11.07
CA VAL A 220 -16.00 17.59 -9.92
C VAL A 220 -15.89 19.02 -10.42
N SER A 221 -17.00 19.77 -10.38
CA SER A 221 -17.03 21.19 -10.76
C SER A 221 -17.14 22.04 -9.50
N SER A 222 -16.29 23.07 -9.38
CA SER A 222 -16.21 23.97 -8.25
C SER A 222 -16.46 25.41 -8.66
N THR A 223 -17.31 26.11 -7.91
CA THR A 223 -17.63 27.52 -8.08
C THR A 223 -17.54 28.23 -6.74
N ASP A 224 -17.69 29.56 -6.70
CA ASP A 224 -17.77 30.33 -5.43
C ASP A 224 -18.95 29.93 -4.55
N SER A 225 -19.99 29.31 -5.13
CA SER A 225 -21.22 28.92 -4.40
C SER A 225 -21.22 27.49 -3.88
N GLY A 226 -20.32 26.63 -4.33
CA GLY A 226 -20.24 25.22 -3.94
C GLY A 226 -19.64 24.34 -5.00
N VAL A 227 -19.78 23.03 -4.84
CA VAL A 227 -19.31 21.99 -5.75
C VAL A 227 -20.48 21.19 -6.31
N THR A 228 -20.31 20.67 -7.53
CA THR A 228 -21.20 19.70 -8.15
C THR A 228 -20.37 18.50 -8.59
N VAL A 229 -20.72 17.33 -8.09
CA VAL A 229 -20.09 16.06 -8.41
C VAL A 229 -20.98 15.31 -9.41
N GLY A 230 -20.48 15.01 -10.60
CA GLY A 230 -21.18 14.28 -11.64
C GLY A 230 -20.83 12.80 -11.64
N LEU A 231 -21.85 11.94 -11.68
CA LEU A 231 -21.70 10.48 -11.68
C LEU A 231 -21.81 9.91 -13.10
N ALA A 232 -21.34 8.69 -13.27
CA ALA A 232 -21.35 7.99 -14.55
C ALA A 232 -22.76 7.68 -15.09
N ASP A 233 -23.77 7.61 -14.22
CA ASP A 233 -25.18 7.41 -14.59
C ASP A 233 -25.88 8.71 -15.01
N GLY A 234 -25.17 9.84 -14.99
CA GLY A 234 -25.67 11.17 -15.33
C GLY A 234 -26.33 11.92 -14.17
N SER A 235 -26.43 11.32 -12.99
CA SER A 235 -26.88 12.01 -11.78
C SER A 235 -25.79 12.92 -11.21
N THR A 236 -26.19 13.83 -10.31
CA THR A 236 -25.27 14.78 -9.67
C THR A 236 -25.54 14.88 -8.18
N VAL A 237 -24.50 15.20 -7.40
CA VAL A 237 -24.58 15.55 -5.98
C VAL A 237 -23.98 16.94 -5.78
N SER A 238 -24.69 17.81 -5.08
CA SER A 238 -24.26 19.17 -4.77
C SER A 238 -23.88 19.33 -3.30
N ALA A 239 -22.76 20.01 -3.04
CA ALA A 239 -22.28 20.27 -1.69
C ALA A 239 -21.55 21.63 -1.58
N ALA A 240 -21.25 22.07 -0.34
CA ALA A 240 -20.42 23.23 -0.13
C ALA A 240 -18.95 22.97 -0.45
N HIS A 241 -18.46 21.76 -0.16
CA HIS A 241 -17.08 21.33 -0.39
C HIS A 241 -17.02 19.87 -0.89
N ALA A 242 -15.89 19.50 -1.52
CA ALA A 242 -15.58 18.11 -1.89
C ALA A 242 -14.20 17.70 -1.37
N ILE A 243 -14.12 16.48 -0.83
CA ILE A 243 -12.87 15.79 -0.55
C ILE A 243 -12.78 14.61 -1.51
N VAL A 244 -11.73 14.56 -2.34
CA VAL A 244 -11.54 13.51 -3.35
C VAL A 244 -10.38 12.62 -2.91
N THR A 245 -10.67 11.32 -2.71
CA THR A 245 -9.72 10.35 -2.16
C THR A 245 -9.44 9.20 -3.13
N VAL A 246 -9.60 9.45 -4.42
CA VAL A 246 -9.28 8.44 -5.45
C VAL A 246 -7.78 8.18 -5.51
N PRO A 247 -7.34 6.96 -5.86
CA PRO A 247 -5.93 6.63 -5.99
C PRO A 247 -5.20 7.50 -7.03
N LEU A 248 -3.88 7.68 -6.82
CA LEU A 248 -3.03 8.43 -7.75
C LEU A 248 -3.16 7.92 -9.18
N GLY A 249 -3.19 6.59 -9.40
CA GLY A 249 -3.34 6.01 -10.74
C GLY A 249 -4.64 6.40 -11.45
N VAL A 250 -5.72 6.62 -10.70
CA VAL A 250 -7.01 7.12 -11.25
C VAL A 250 -6.88 8.60 -11.65
N LEU A 251 -6.18 9.42 -10.84
CA LEU A 251 -5.90 10.82 -11.17
C LEU A 251 -5.02 10.94 -12.41
N GLN A 252 -3.96 10.14 -12.51
CA GLN A 252 -3.03 10.11 -13.65
C GLN A 252 -3.70 9.64 -14.94
N ALA A 253 -4.64 8.69 -14.84
CA ALA A 253 -5.40 8.22 -16.01
C ALA A 253 -6.40 9.25 -16.57
N GLY A 254 -6.69 10.31 -15.80
CA GLY A 254 -7.66 11.34 -16.22
C GLY A 254 -9.12 10.85 -16.24
N ASP A 255 -9.44 9.79 -15.48
CA ASP A 255 -10.80 9.20 -15.44
C ASP A 255 -11.83 10.11 -14.76
N MET A 256 -11.35 11.16 -14.08
CA MET A 256 -12.15 12.18 -13.41
C MET A 256 -11.76 13.57 -13.91
N ALA A 257 -12.73 14.32 -14.42
CA ALA A 257 -12.54 15.70 -14.85
C ALA A 257 -12.73 16.69 -13.69
N PHE A 258 -11.88 17.72 -13.63
CA PHE A 258 -12.01 18.83 -12.69
C PHE A 258 -12.29 20.13 -13.44
N ASP A 259 -13.24 20.94 -12.94
CA ASP A 259 -13.58 22.26 -13.44
C ASP A 259 -13.71 23.28 -12.29
N PRO A 260 -12.80 24.24 -12.13
CA PRO A 260 -11.57 24.43 -12.93
C PRO A 260 -10.59 23.25 -12.82
N PRO A 261 -9.66 23.11 -13.76
CA PRO A 261 -8.62 22.07 -13.72
C PRO A 261 -7.80 22.15 -12.41
N LEU A 262 -7.13 21.06 -12.05
CA LEU A 262 -6.15 21.06 -10.96
C LEU A 262 -5.15 22.21 -11.16
N SER A 263 -4.80 22.90 -10.08
CA SER A 263 -3.77 23.94 -10.13
C SER A 263 -2.43 23.37 -10.61
N GLU A 264 -1.61 24.19 -11.27
CA GLU A 264 -0.33 23.74 -11.84
C GLU A 264 0.58 23.00 -10.84
N PRO A 265 0.76 23.44 -9.58
CA PRO A 265 1.55 22.69 -8.60
C PRO A 265 0.96 21.29 -8.31
N VAL A 266 -0.35 21.19 -8.15
CA VAL A 266 -1.05 19.91 -7.87
C VAL A 266 -0.97 18.97 -9.08
N ALA A 267 -1.19 19.48 -10.29
CA ALA A 267 -1.09 18.71 -11.51
C ALA A 267 0.36 18.22 -11.75
N GLY A 268 1.35 19.09 -11.53
CA GLY A 268 2.75 18.73 -11.65
C GLY A 268 3.18 17.66 -10.64
N ALA A 269 2.74 17.76 -9.39
CA ALA A 269 3.00 16.74 -8.37
C ALA A 269 2.37 15.39 -8.75
N ARG A 270 1.09 15.38 -9.17
CA ARG A 270 0.41 14.18 -9.71
C ARG A 270 1.23 13.48 -10.80
N ASP A 271 1.80 14.26 -11.71
CA ASP A 271 2.48 13.73 -12.90
C ASP A 271 3.92 13.27 -12.61
N ARG A 272 4.55 13.78 -11.53
CA ARG A 272 5.91 13.36 -11.13
C ARG A 272 5.92 12.14 -10.21
N LEU A 273 4.91 11.97 -9.35
CA LEU A 273 4.81 10.79 -8.49
C LEU A 273 4.58 9.52 -9.30
N GLY A 274 5.17 8.41 -8.86
CA GLY A 274 4.94 7.10 -9.44
C GLY A 274 3.74 6.38 -8.81
N MET A 275 3.10 5.50 -9.59
CA MET A 275 2.11 4.54 -9.09
C MET A 275 2.64 3.12 -9.23
N GLY A 276 3.01 2.50 -8.11
CA GLY A 276 3.55 1.16 -8.02
C GLY A 276 2.48 0.09 -8.24
N VAL A 277 2.95 -1.12 -8.53
CA VAL A 277 2.10 -2.32 -8.62
C VAL A 277 2.67 -3.39 -7.70
N TYR A 278 1.84 -3.91 -6.82
CA TYR A 278 2.20 -4.94 -5.86
C TYR A 278 1.03 -5.89 -5.72
N ASP A 279 1.19 -7.08 -6.27
CA ASP A 279 0.15 -8.09 -6.31
C ASP A 279 0.43 -9.25 -5.37
N LYS A 280 -0.62 -9.96 -5.02
CA LYS A 280 -0.58 -11.09 -4.09
C LYS A 280 -1.14 -12.33 -4.73
N VAL A 281 -0.48 -13.45 -4.48
CA VAL A 281 -0.96 -14.79 -4.83
C VAL A 281 -1.06 -15.61 -3.56
N PHE A 282 -2.29 -15.89 -3.13
CA PHE A 282 -2.57 -16.76 -1.99
C PHE A 282 -2.88 -18.16 -2.48
N LEU A 283 -2.19 -19.14 -1.90
CA LEU A 283 -2.37 -20.57 -2.18
C LEU A 283 -2.71 -21.28 -0.86
N ARG A 284 -3.92 -21.86 -0.77
CA ARG A 284 -4.28 -22.73 0.35
C ARG A 284 -4.01 -24.18 -0.03
N PHE A 285 -3.25 -24.88 0.80
CA PHE A 285 -2.87 -26.26 0.61
C PHE A 285 -3.62 -27.21 1.55
N PRO A 286 -3.67 -28.54 1.29
CA PRO A 286 -4.26 -29.51 2.21
C PRO A 286 -3.44 -29.68 3.49
N GLU A 287 -2.13 -29.44 3.44
CA GLU A 287 -1.20 -29.52 4.56
C GLU A 287 0.02 -28.62 4.32
N PRO A 288 0.68 -28.11 5.40
CA PRO A 288 1.89 -27.31 5.25
C PRO A 288 3.08 -28.23 4.88
N PHE A 289 3.94 -27.78 3.96
CA PHE A 289 5.17 -28.46 3.55
C PHE A 289 6.43 -27.60 3.68
N TRP A 290 6.28 -26.33 4.05
CA TRP A 290 7.33 -25.29 4.05
C TRP A 290 8.09 -25.14 5.37
N GLY A 291 7.85 -25.96 6.36
CA GLY A 291 8.56 -25.95 7.64
C GLY A 291 8.00 -24.93 8.64
N GLY A 292 8.87 -24.36 9.47
CA GLY A 292 8.48 -23.50 10.60
C GLY A 292 8.86 -22.02 10.46
N ASP A 293 9.48 -21.65 9.35
CA ASP A 293 9.87 -20.27 9.07
C ASP A 293 8.65 -19.42 8.68
N TRP A 294 8.68 -18.14 9.04
CA TRP A 294 7.58 -17.23 8.76
C TRP A 294 7.62 -16.70 7.34
N VAL A 295 8.82 -16.55 6.82
CA VAL A 295 9.07 -16.09 5.46
C VAL A 295 10.16 -16.95 4.83
N VAL A 296 9.98 -17.26 3.56
CA VAL A 296 11.01 -17.86 2.71
C VAL A 296 11.42 -16.83 1.66
N ARG A 297 12.70 -16.54 1.59
CA ARG A 297 13.32 -15.63 0.62
C ARG A 297 14.18 -16.43 -0.35
N GLN A 298 13.82 -16.40 -1.64
CA GLN A 298 14.53 -17.09 -2.72
C GLN A 298 15.41 -16.10 -3.48
N GLN A 299 16.68 -16.45 -3.68
CA GLN A 299 17.65 -15.70 -4.48
C GLN A 299 17.79 -16.30 -5.89
N GLY A 300 18.34 -15.50 -6.81
CA GLY A 300 18.65 -15.90 -8.17
C GLY A 300 17.45 -15.97 -9.11
N PRO A 301 17.61 -16.57 -10.30
CA PRO A 301 16.60 -16.49 -11.36
C PRO A 301 15.22 -17.05 -11.00
N ALA A 302 15.15 -18.02 -10.08
CA ALA A 302 13.88 -18.56 -9.61
C ALA A 302 13.14 -17.60 -8.67
N GLY A 303 13.84 -16.63 -8.08
CA GLY A 303 13.32 -15.61 -7.19
C GLY A 303 13.01 -14.28 -7.85
N VAL A 304 13.19 -14.11 -9.16
CA VAL A 304 13.00 -12.81 -9.82
C VAL A 304 11.63 -12.22 -9.58
N ASP A 305 10.56 -13.01 -9.74
CA ASP A 305 9.19 -12.59 -9.45
C ASP A 305 8.65 -13.28 -8.18
N TRP A 306 9.26 -14.38 -7.72
CA TRP A 306 8.80 -15.22 -6.62
C TRP A 306 9.78 -15.24 -5.44
N HIS A 307 10.34 -14.08 -5.09
CA HIS A 307 11.40 -13.97 -4.09
C HIS A 307 10.89 -14.10 -2.65
N SER A 308 9.60 -13.89 -2.38
CA SER A 308 9.06 -13.84 -1.03
C SER A 308 7.79 -14.66 -0.88
N TRP A 309 7.83 -15.59 0.08
CA TRP A 309 6.69 -16.41 0.49
C TRP A 309 6.45 -16.25 1.98
N TYR A 310 5.23 -15.89 2.35
CA TYR A 310 4.80 -15.65 3.73
C TYR A 310 3.91 -16.78 4.22
N ASP A 311 4.26 -17.39 5.35
CA ASP A 311 3.42 -18.37 6.03
C ASP A 311 2.27 -17.68 6.76
N MET A 312 1.11 -17.66 6.14
CA MET A 312 -0.10 -17.09 6.72
C MET A 312 -0.87 -18.07 7.62
N SER A 313 -0.40 -19.31 7.80
CA SER A 313 -1.08 -20.33 8.61
C SER A 313 -1.27 -19.89 10.06
N ARG A 314 -0.32 -19.12 10.59
CA ARG A 314 -0.37 -18.62 11.97
C ARG A 314 -1.43 -17.53 12.17
N VAL A 315 -1.82 -16.88 11.10
CA VAL A 315 -2.82 -15.80 11.10
C VAL A 315 -4.20 -16.37 10.78
N THR A 316 -4.26 -17.26 9.78
CA THR A 316 -5.52 -17.80 9.27
C THR A 316 -5.98 -19.09 9.96
N GLY A 317 -5.06 -19.82 10.60
CA GLY A 317 -5.33 -21.16 11.16
C GLY A 317 -5.36 -22.28 10.11
N GLU A 318 -5.18 -21.96 8.82
CA GLU A 318 -5.21 -22.88 7.69
C GLU A 318 -3.89 -22.83 6.91
N PRO A 319 -3.48 -23.91 6.20
CA PRO A 319 -2.23 -23.95 5.45
C PRO A 319 -2.24 -23.01 4.25
N VAL A 320 -1.95 -21.75 4.46
CA VAL A 320 -1.94 -20.70 3.43
C VAL A 320 -0.54 -20.11 3.28
N LEU A 321 -0.01 -20.14 2.06
CA LEU A 321 1.14 -19.34 1.64
C LEU A 321 0.68 -18.13 0.83
N ALA A 322 1.30 -16.99 1.07
CA ALA A 322 1.15 -15.79 0.26
C ALA A 322 2.48 -15.48 -0.43
N ALA A 323 2.48 -15.40 -1.75
CA ALA A 323 3.54 -14.73 -2.50
C ALA A 323 3.16 -13.28 -2.71
N LEU A 324 4.14 -12.39 -2.58
CA LEU A 324 4.00 -10.98 -2.85
C LEU A 324 4.95 -10.65 -4.01
N VAL A 325 4.39 -10.00 -5.05
CA VAL A 325 5.12 -9.72 -6.28
C VAL A 325 4.98 -8.24 -6.62
N GLY A 326 6.08 -7.55 -6.81
CA GLY A 326 6.13 -6.10 -7.03
C GLY A 326 6.62 -5.69 -8.42
N GLY A 327 6.49 -4.42 -8.73
CA GLY A 327 7.13 -3.75 -9.84
C GLY A 327 6.86 -4.36 -11.21
N ALA A 328 7.93 -4.67 -11.93
CA ALA A 328 7.86 -5.26 -13.26
C ALA A 328 7.28 -6.68 -13.24
N GLY A 329 7.56 -7.46 -12.20
CA GLY A 329 7.03 -8.80 -12.00
C GLY A 329 5.52 -8.80 -11.89
N ALA A 330 4.93 -7.94 -11.05
CA ALA A 330 3.49 -7.79 -10.92
C ALA A 330 2.83 -7.41 -12.24
N ARG A 331 3.37 -6.40 -12.95
CA ARG A 331 2.85 -5.99 -14.26
C ARG A 331 2.89 -7.13 -15.29
N ARG A 332 3.93 -7.98 -15.25
CA ARG A 332 4.03 -9.17 -16.09
C ARG A 332 2.95 -10.20 -15.70
N LEU A 333 2.82 -10.50 -14.40
CA LEU A 333 1.83 -11.47 -13.93
C LEU A 333 0.40 -11.10 -14.30
N GLU A 334 0.05 -9.80 -14.26
CA GLU A 334 -1.28 -9.35 -14.66
C GLU A 334 -1.63 -9.64 -16.14
N THR A 335 -0.64 -9.95 -16.98
CA THR A 335 -0.87 -10.36 -18.38
C THR A 335 -1.13 -11.85 -18.56
N LEU A 336 -0.94 -12.65 -17.50
CA LEU A 336 -1.09 -14.10 -17.51
C LEU A 336 -2.48 -14.52 -17.01
N SER A 337 -2.90 -15.73 -17.40
CA SER A 337 -4.07 -16.39 -16.81
C SER A 337 -3.78 -16.86 -15.39
N ASP A 338 -4.83 -17.11 -14.59
CA ASP A 338 -4.68 -17.61 -13.23
C ASP A 338 -3.95 -18.96 -13.22
N GLU A 339 -4.21 -19.84 -14.21
CA GLU A 339 -3.56 -21.13 -14.35
C GLU A 339 -2.06 -20.99 -14.63
N GLU A 340 -1.66 -20.01 -15.45
CA GLU A 340 -0.24 -19.73 -15.75
C GLU A 340 0.47 -19.20 -14.51
N ILE A 341 -0.16 -18.26 -13.78
CA ILE A 341 0.38 -17.72 -12.53
C ILE A 341 0.58 -18.82 -11.49
N VAL A 342 -0.42 -19.69 -11.30
CA VAL A 342 -0.34 -20.82 -10.36
C VAL A 342 0.75 -21.81 -10.78
N ALA A 343 0.88 -22.09 -12.08
CA ALA A 343 1.92 -22.99 -12.59
C ALA A 343 3.34 -22.44 -12.29
N GLU A 344 3.56 -21.14 -12.50
CA GLU A 344 4.84 -20.47 -12.17
C GLU A 344 5.10 -20.48 -10.65
N ALA A 345 4.10 -20.13 -9.84
CA ALA A 345 4.16 -20.16 -8.39
C ALA A 345 4.55 -21.54 -7.86
N LEU A 346 3.91 -22.60 -8.37
CA LEU A 346 4.24 -23.98 -8.01
C LEU A 346 5.62 -24.39 -8.49
N ALA A 347 6.09 -23.90 -9.63
CA ALA A 347 7.45 -24.15 -10.09
C ALA A 347 8.49 -23.53 -9.15
N ALA A 348 8.26 -22.30 -8.68
CA ALA A 348 9.11 -21.64 -7.69
C ALA A 348 9.11 -22.38 -6.34
N LEU A 349 7.93 -22.80 -5.86
CA LEU A 349 7.84 -23.59 -4.63
C LEU A 349 8.52 -24.96 -4.76
N ARG A 350 8.40 -25.63 -5.91
CA ARG A 350 9.13 -26.89 -6.16
C ARG A 350 10.64 -26.71 -6.23
N HIS A 351 11.10 -25.56 -6.69
CA HIS A 351 12.52 -25.21 -6.67
C HIS A 351 13.05 -25.10 -5.23
N ALA A 352 12.29 -24.45 -4.33
CA ALA A 352 12.68 -24.24 -2.95
C ALA A 352 12.47 -25.46 -2.04
N PHE A 353 11.38 -26.24 -2.24
CA PHE A 353 10.96 -27.31 -1.31
C PHE A 353 11.03 -28.71 -1.90
N GLY A 354 11.54 -28.83 -3.14
CA GLY A 354 11.64 -30.11 -3.83
C GLY A 354 10.42 -30.42 -4.70
N PRO A 355 10.55 -31.44 -5.57
CA PRO A 355 9.60 -31.70 -6.65
C PRO A 355 8.22 -32.22 -6.18
N VAL A 356 8.13 -32.69 -4.95
CA VAL A 356 6.91 -33.29 -4.40
C VAL A 356 6.27 -32.35 -3.39
N ILE A 357 5.39 -31.47 -3.87
CA ILE A 357 4.51 -30.61 -3.05
C ILE A 357 3.05 -30.89 -3.47
N PRO A 358 2.07 -30.73 -2.57
CA PRO A 358 0.66 -30.88 -2.93
C PRO A 358 0.22 -29.76 -3.89
N ASP A 359 -0.84 -30.00 -4.66
CA ASP A 359 -1.52 -28.94 -5.38
C ASP A 359 -2.38 -28.11 -4.42
N PRO A 360 -2.53 -26.79 -4.65
CA PRO A 360 -3.39 -25.97 -3.82
C PRO A 360 -4.87 -26.32 -4.00
N GLU A 361 -5.64 -26.29 -2.90
CA GLU A 361 -7.09 -26.50 -2.91
C GLU A 361 -7.87 -25.26 -3.31
N ALA A 362 -7.32 -24.08 -3.04
CA ALA A 362 -7.91 -22.79 -3.37
C ALA A 362 -6.83 -21.74 -3.65
N VAL A 363 -7.17 -20.79 -4.50
CA VAL A 363 -6.25 -19.74 -4.98
C VAL A 363 -6.97 -18.40 -4.98
N ARG A 364 -6.25 -17.33 -4.58
CA ARG A 364 -6.66 -15.92 -4.78
C ARG A 364 -5.50 -15.14 -5.36
N ILE A 365 -5.77 -14.37 -6.41
CA ILE A 365 -4.77 -13.57 -7.13
C ILE A 365 -5.31 -12.17 -7.26
N THR A 366 -4.47 -11.17 -6.99
CA THR A 366 -4.81 -9.76 -7.22
C THR A 366 -4.28 -9.28 -8.57
N ARG A 367 -4.88 -8.21 -9.09
CA ARG A 367 -4.48 -7.48 -10.30
C ARG A 367 -4.79 -5.99 -10.10
N TRP A 368 -3.93 -5.32 -9.33
CA TRP A 368 -4.18 -3.95 -8.91
C TRP A 368 -3.98 -2.93 -10.04
N ALA A 369 -3.09 -3.18 -11.01
CA ALA A 369 -2.92 -2.28 -12.15
C ALA A 369 -4.10 -2.37 -13.13
N ALA A 370 -4.67 -3.56 -13.31
CA ALA A 370 -5.85 -3.78 -14.14
C ALA A 370 -7.15 -3.31 -13.46
N ASP A 371 -7.16 -3.11 -12.14
CA ASP A 371 -8.34 -2.65 -11.42
C ASP A 371 -8.72 -1.22 -11.83
N PRO A 372 -9.94 -0.97 -12.36
CA PRO A 372 -10.33 0.32 -12.94
C PRO A 372 -10.42 1.45 -11.90
N PHE A 373 -10.54 1.13 -10.61
CA PHE A 373 -10.69 2.09 -9.53
C PHE A 373 -9.48 2.19 -8.61
N ALA A 374 -8.37 1.51 -8.96
CA ALA A 374 -7.08 1.63 -8.30
C ALA A 374 -5.98 2.02 -9.26
N LYS A 375 -5.83 1.29 -10.39
CA LYS A 375 -4.81 1.47 -11.44
C LYS A 375 -3.38 1.42 -10.89
N GLY A 376 -3.19 0.57 -9.89
CA GLY A 376 -1.96 0.35 -9.16
C GLY A 376 -2.21 0.12 -7.68
N SER A 377 -1.14 -0.11 -6.92
CA SER A 377 -1.22 -0.49 -5.51
C SER A 377 -1.03 0.71 -4.57
N TYR A 378 0.06 1.45 -4.71
CA TYR A 378 0.36 2.64 -3.90
C TYR A 378 1.37 3.55 -4.61
N SER A 379 1.47 4.80 -4.11
CA SER A 379 2.38 5.79 -4.67
C SER A 379 3.83 5.53 -4.26
N TYR A 380 4.77 6.05 -5.04
CA TYR A 380 6.19 6.06 -4.70
C TYR A 380 6.88 7.30 -5.28
N LEU A 381 8.05 7.62 -4.74
CA LEU A 381 8.88 8.71 -5.23
C LEU A 381 9.60 8.25 -6.51
N HIS A 382 9.08 8.62 -7.66
CA HIS A 382 9.68 8.29 -8.96
C HIS A 382 10.93 9.16 -9.21
N VAL A 383 11.91 8.65 -9.93
CA VAL A 383 13.11 9.39 -10.33
C VAL A 383 12.75 10.77 -10.88
N GLY A 384 13.27 11.80 -10.22
CA GLY A 384 13.01 13.21 -10.56
C GLY A 384 11.78 13.83 -9.90
N ALA A 385 11.05 13.10 -9.06
CA ALA A 385 10.08 13.68 -8.14
C ALA A 385 10.79 14.28 -6.92
N SER A 386 10.06 15.06 -6.15
CA SER A 386 10.50 15.60 -4.85
C SER A 386 9.67 14.97 -3.72
N PRO A 387 10.23 14.73 -2.53
CA PRO A 387 9.44 14.35 -1.34
C PRO A 387 8.26 15.31 -1.08
N ASP A 388 8.43 16.60 -1.37
CA ASP A 388 7.37 17.60 -1.25
C ASP A 388 6.18 17.38 -2.19
N ASP A 389 6.31 16.55 -3.24
CA ASP A 389 5.24 16.31 -4.21
C ASP A 389 4.02 15.64 -3.58
N HIS A 390 4.21 14.82 -2.56
CA HIS A 390 3.10 14.24 -1.81
C HIS A 390 2.25 15.32 -1.12
N ASP A 391 2.86 16.26 -0.44
CA ASP A 391 2.16 17.36 0.23
C ASP A 391 1.60 18.39 -0.74
N LEU A 392 2.32 18.67 -1.84
CA LEU A 392 1.81 19.51 -2.93
C LEU A 392 0.55 18.93 -3.55
N LEU A 393 0.49 17.61 -3.76
CA LEU A 393 -0.70 16.92 -4.25
C LEU A 393 -1.90 17.12 -3.30
N GLY A 394 -1.65 17.19 -1.98
CA GLY A 394 -2.65 17.44 -0.94
C GLY A 394 -3.09 18.90 -0.79
N THR A 395 -2.53 19.84 -1.56
CA THR A 395 -2.86 21.28 -1.43
C THR A 395 -4.30 21.56 -1.86
N PRO A 396 -5.12 22.23 -1.03
CA PRO A 396 -6.49 22.58 -1.40
C PRO A 396 -6.55 23.51 -2.63
N PHE A 397 -7.54 23.33 -3.48
CA PHE A 397 -7.82 24.22 -4.61
C PHE A 397 -9.32 24.58 -4.67
N GLY A 398 -9.63 25.83 -4.45
CA GLY A 398 -11.02 26.30 -4.35
C GLY A 398 -11.76 25.61 -3.21
N ARG A 399 -12.84 24.88 -3.54
CA ARG A 399 -13.67 24.12 -2.58
C ARG A 399 -13.39 22.61 -2.64
N VAL A 400 -12.32 22.21 -3.30
CA VAL A 400 -11.93 20.80 -3.49
C VAL A 400 -10.59 20.57 -2.82
N GLN A 401 -10.46 19.42 -2.15
CA GLN A 401 -9.22 18.94 -1.57
C GLN A 401 -8.98 17.49 -2.02
N LEU A 402 -7.72 17.17 -2.32
CA LEU A 402 -7.31 15.79 -2.50
C LEU A 402 -6.80 15.24 -1.15
N ALA A 403 -7.14 13.98 -0.88
CA ALA A 403 -6.62 13.23 0.25
C ALA A 403 -6.41 11.76 -0.19
N GLY A 404 -5.70 10.99 0.59
CA GLY A 404 -5.27 9.63 0.28
C GLY A 404 -3.79 9.47 0.57
N GLU A 405 -3.28 8.23 0.54
CA GLU A 405 -1.89 7.93 0.90
C GLU A 405 -0.86 8.72 0.06
N ALA A 406 -1.20 9.00 -1.20
CA ALA A 406 -0.33 9.77 -2.10
C ALA A 406 -0.23 11.26 -1.77
N THR A 407 -1.02 11.76 -0.82
CA THR A 407 -1.06 13.18 -0.41
C THR A 407 -0.50 13.43 0.99
N TRP A 408 0.24 12.48 1.56
CA TRP A 408 0.82 12.55 2.89
C TRP A 408 2.32 12.27 2.81
N GLY A 409 3.15 13.30 2.98
CA GLY A 409 4.60 13.22 2.73
C GLY A 409 5.38 12.45 3.79
N ASP A 410 4.92 12.46 5.07
CA ASP A 410 5.63 11.78 6.16
C ASP A 410 5.57 10.25 6.05
N ASP A 411 4.42 9.69 5.62
CA ASP A 411 4.22 8.24 5.49
C ASP A 411 3.41 7.93 4.22
N PRO A 412 3.94 8.18 3.02
CA PRO A 412 3.25 7.86 1.77
C PRO A 412 3.07 6.36 1.61
N ALA A 413 2.21 5.93 0.72
CA ALA A 413 1.93 4.51 0.44
C ALA A 413 1.34 3.70 1.61
N THR A 414 1.04 4.33 2.75
CA THR A 414 0.59 3.64 3.97
C THR A 414 -0.89 3.87 4.28
N VAL A 415 -1.49 2.95 5.06
CA VAL A 415 -2.88 3.11 5.52
C VAL A 415 -3.01 4.20 6.57
N HIS A 416 -2.00 4.38 7.43
CA HIS A 416 -2.00 5.45 8.42
C HIS A 416 -1.78 6.82 7.77
N GLY A 417 -0.94 6.94 6.75
CA GLY A 417 -0.84 8.15 5.94
C GLY A 417 -2.16 8.49 5.24
N ALA A 418 -2.85 7.47 4.70
CA ALA A 418 -4.20 7.66 4.17
C ALA A 418 -5.19 8.18 5.22
N LEU A 419 -5.20 7.62 6.44
CA LEU A 419 -6.03 8.07 7.55
C LEU A 419 -5.73 9.54 7.90
N LEU A 420 -4.45 9.86 8.10
CA LEU A 420 -4.00 11.19 8.52
C LEU A 420 -4.27 12.25 7.44
N SER A 421 -4.10 11.92 6.16
CA SER A 421 -4.48 12.80 5.05
C SER A 421 -5.98 13.13 5.04
N GLY A 422 -6.82 12.14 5.35
CA GLY A 422 -8.27 12.35 5.50
C GLY A 422 -8.61 13.27 6.67
N LEU A 423 -7.95 13.09 7.81
CA LEU A 423 -8.11 13.96 8.98
C LEU A 423 -7.62 15.37 8.72
N ARG A 424 -6.50 15.55 8.02
CA ARG A 424 -6.01 16.86 7.55
C ARG A 424 -7.07 17.55 6.69
N ALA A 425 -7.64 16.85 5.72
CA ALA A 425 -8.66 17.42 4.84
C ALA A 425 -9.93 17.82 5.61
N ALA A 426 -10.37 17.00 6.57
CA ALA A 426 -11.49 17.35 7.44
C ALA A 426 -11.16 18.56 8.33
N GLY A 427 -9.99 18.56 8.96
CA GLY A 427 -9.52 19.66 9.83
C GLY A 427 -9.45 21.00 9.12
N HIS A 428 -9.03 21.05 7.86
CA HIS A 428 -9.05 22.26 7.04
C HIS A 428 -10.48 22.83 6.90
N LEU A 429 -11.47 21.96 6.71
CA LEU A 429 -12.88 22.41 6.59
C LEU A 429 -13.49 22.82 7.94
N LEU A 430 -13.08 22.18 9.02
CA LEU A 430 -13.55 22.44 10.37
C LEU A 430 -12.85 23.66 11.02
N GLY A 431 -11.65 24.01 10.53
CA GLY A 431 -10.82 25.09 11.08
C GLY A 431 -10.07 24.70 12.36
N HIS A 432 -9.95 23.42 12.67
CA HIS A 432 -9.17 22.88 13.79
C HIS A 432 -8.63 21.48 13.45
N GLU A 433 -7.59 21.06 14.15
CA GLU A 433 -7.03 19.70 14.03
C GLU A 433 -8.01 18.64 14.56
N VAL A 434 -8.02 17.48 13.90
CA VAL A 434 -8.82 16.33 14.30
C VAL A 434 -7.88 15.17 14.65
N SER A 435 -8.00 14.64 15.86
CA SER A 435 -7.19 13.49 16.28
C SER A 435 -7.78 12.17 15.79
N ALA A 436 -6.90 11.19 15.53
CA ALA A 436 -7.34 9.86 15.12
C ALA A 436 -8.21 9.17 16.18
N GLU A 437 -7.90 9.34 17.48
CA GLU A 437 -8.62 8.75 18.59
C GLU A 437 -10.09 9.21 18.62
N SER A 438 -10.38 10.44 18.16
CA SER A 438 -11.75 10.96 18.10
C SER A 438 -12.67 10.15 17.20
N LEU A 439 -12.12 9.43 16.21
CA LEU A 439 -12.87 8.58 15.30
C LEU A 439 -13.53 7.38 15.99
N ALA A 440 -13.10 7.00 17.18
CA ALA A 440 -13.73 5.93 17.96
C ALA A 440 -15.08 6.34 18.59
N ALA A 441 -15.38 7.64 18.63
CA ALA A 441 -16.65 8.13 19.17
C ALA A 441 -17.84 7.65 18.32
N PRO A 442 -18.99 7.29 18.95
CA PRO A 442 -20.20 6.94 18.21
C PRO A 442 -20.77 8.18 17.48
N LEU A 443 -21.24 7.98 16.25
CA LEU A 443 -22.07 8.99 15.59
C LEU A 443 -23.45 9.01 16.27
N HIS A 444 -23.87 10.17 16.69
CA HIS A 444 -25.22 10.35 17.23
C HIS A 444 -26.19 10.52 16.06
N CYS A 445 -27.19 9.63 15.99
CA CYS A 445 -28.29 9.69 15.01
C CYS A 445 -29.24 10.87 15.30
#